data_45dde3c8a43a344d263543ad47011e96
#
_entry.id   45dde3c8a43a344d263543ad47011e96
#
_cell.length_a   1.000
_cell.length_b   1.000
_cell.length_c   1.000
_cell.angle_alpha   90.00
_cell.angle_beta   90.00
_cell.angle_gamma   90.00
#
_symmetry.space_group_name_H-M   'P 1'
#
loop_
_entity.id
_entity.type
_entity.pdbx_description
1 polymer ?
#
loop_
_entity_poly.entity_id
_entity_poly.type
_entity_poly.pdbx_seq_one_letter_code
_entity_poly.pdbx_strand_id
1 'polypeptide(L)'
;MRSTLVLAGLLGTLVFGPAAQAADEHGDPATGRAFALQACTPCHVVSRRQVSPQRFAVAPSFDAIANAPTTTPSGLHAFLSTPHPTMPNLILSPEEQRDVIGYIMSLKRETQ
;
A
#
# COMPACT_ATOMS: atom_id res chain seq x y z
N MET A 1 12.14 -16.23 -71.59
CA MET A 1 12.86 -16.13 -70.31
C MET A 1 12.08 -15.18 -69.41
N ARG A 2 11.30 -15.70 -68.52
CA ARG A 2 10.50 -14.93 -67.58
C ARG A 2 10.94 -15.32 -66.15
N SER A 3 11.69 -14.43 -65.53
CA SER A 3 12.14 -14.58 -64.15
C SER A 3 11.02 -14.16 -63.19
N THR A 4 10.50 -15.09 -62.42
CA THR A 4 9.53 -14.84 -61.34
C THR A 4 10.31 -14.64 -60.05
N LEU A 5 10.28 -13.39 -59.52
CA LEU A 5 10.76 -13.06 -58.17
C LEU A 5 9.69 -13.44 -57.14
N VAL A 6 10.01 -14.39 -56.28
CA VAL A 6 9.19 -14.76 -55.12
C VAL A 6 9.65 -13.90 -53.95
N LEU A 7 8.81 -12.96 -53.51
CA LEU A 7 8.99 -12.21 -52.29
C LEU A 7 8.51 -13.04 -51.12
N ALA A 8 9.44 -13.54 -50.29
CA ALA A 8 9.12 -14.19 -49.05
C ALA A 8 8.89 -13.12 -47.97
N GLY A 9 7.62 -12.89 -47.59
CA GLY A 9 7.26 -12.02 -46.48
C GLY A 9 7.53 -12.72 -45.14
N LEU A 10 8.47 -12.17 -44.35
CA LEU A 10 8.63 -12.54 -42.93
C LEU A 10 7.52 -11.88 -42.12
N LEU A 11 6.51 -12.65 -41.67
CA LEU A 11 5.60 -12.22 -40.62
C LEU A 11 6.33 -12.39 -39.26
N GLY A 12 6.82 -11.28 -38.73
CA GLY A 12 7.31 -11.21 -37.36
C GLY A 12 6.13 -11.23 -36.38
N THR A 13 5.94 -12.34 -35.68
CA THR A 13 4.99 -12.42 -34.56
C THR A 13 5.59 -11.70 -33.35
N LEU A 14 5.04 -10.53 -33.00
CA LEU A 14 5.30 -9.84 -31.75
C LEU A 14 4.66 -10.65 -30.62
N VAL A 15 5.46 -11.41 -29.89
CA VAL A 15 5.04 -12.07 -28.64
C VAL A 15 4.98 -11.00 -27.56
N PHE A 16 3.78 -10.49 -27.25
CA PHE A 16 3.52 -9.75 -26.02
C PHE A 16 3.58 -10.74 -24.85
N GLY A 17 4.73 -10.81 -24.20
CA GLY A 17 4.83 -11.50 -22.91
C GLY A 17 3.98 -10.78 -21.87
N PRO A 18 3.33 -11.49 -20.90
CA PRO A 18 2.67 -10.85 -19.78
C PRO A 18 3.73 -10.03 -19.05
N ALA A 19 3.49 -8.72 -18.91
CA ALA A 19 4.26 -7.88 -18.02
C ALA A 19 4.11 -8.48 -16.61
N ALA A 20 5.17 -9.07 -16.08
CA ALA A 20 5.23 -9.44 -14.67
C ALA A 20 5.06 -8.13 -13.89
N GLN A 21 3.88 -7.93 -13.33
CA GLN A 21 3.66 -6.87 -12.35
C GLN A 21 4.59 -7.21 -11.18
N ALA A 22 5.61 -6.40 -10.99
CA ALA A 22 6.42 -6.45 -9.79
C ALA A 22 5.44 -6.31 -8.62
N ALA A 23 5.35 -7.34 -7.77
CA ALA A 23 4.57 -7.25 -6.54
C ALA A 23 5.13 -6.06 -5.77
N ASP A 24 4.28 -5.07 -5.56
CA ASP A 24 4.68 -3.81 -4.92
C ASP A 24 5.22 -4.16 -3.53
N GLU A 25 6.51 -3.92 -3.27
CA GLU A 25 7.14 -4.19 -1.97
C GLU A 25 6.43 -3.44 -0.83
N HIS A 26 5.59 -2.48 -1.19
CA HIS A 26 4.92 -1.56 -0.26
C HIS A 26 3.45 -1.95 0.01
N GLY A 27 2.93 -3.05 -0.52
CA GLY A 27 1.52 -3.44 -0.40
C GLY A 27 0.56 -2.58 -1.22
N ASP A 28 -0.72 -2.97 -1.24
CA ASP A 28 -1.78 -2.23 -1.92
C ASP A 28 -2.43 -1.19 -0.98
N PRO A 29 -2.28 0.12 -1.23
CA PRO A 29 -2.88 1.16 -0.40
C PRO A 29 -4.41 1.11 -0.35
N ALA A 30 -5.09 0.65 -1.41
CA ALA A 30 -6.55 0.57 -1.44
C ALA A 30 -7.04 -0.56 -0.52
N THR A 31 -6.41 -1.72 -0.58
CA THR A 31 -6.68 -2.86 0.30
C THR A 31 -6.33 -2.50 1.74
N GLY A 32 -5.18 -1.86 1.97
CA GLY A 32 -4.76 -1.39 3.30
C GLY A 32 -5.74 -0.39 3.91
N ARG A 33 -6.28 0.54 3.10
CA ARG A 33 -7.32 1.46 3.53
C ARG A 33 -8.60 0.73 3.94
N ALA A 34 -9.05 -0.22 3.13
CA ALA A 34 -10.26 -0.98 3.41
C ALA A 34 -10.13 -1.76 4.72
N PHE A 35 -9.01 -2.43 4.93
CA PHE A 35 -8.69 -3.13 6.18
C PHE A 35 -8.65 -2.17 7.38
N ALA A 36 -7.92 -1.06 7.26
CA ALA A 36 -7.77 -0.09 8.34
C ALA A 36 -9.11 0.55 8.76
N LEU A 37 -10.03 0.77 7.82
CA LEU A 37 -11.38 1.25 8.12
C LEU A 37 -12.18 0.26 8.97
N GLN A 38 -11.89 -1.03 8.89
CA GLN A 38 -12.58 -2.05 9.69
C GLN A 38 -11.91 -2.27 11.04
N ALA A 39 -10.57 -2.32 11.06
CA ALA A 39 -9.81 -2.75 12.23
C ALA A 39 -9.29 -1.60 13.10
N CYS A 40 -9.00 -0.44 12.52
CA CYS A 40 -8.26 0.64 13.20
C CYS A 40 -9.14 1.82 13.62
N THR A 41 -10.34 1.98 13.05
CA THR A 41 -11.25 3.11 13.31
C THR A 41 -11.75 3.24 14.74
N PRO A 42 -11.80 2.19 15.57
CA PRO A 42 -12.19 2.37 16.97
C PRO A 42 -11.28 3.32 17.74
N CYS A 43 -10.01 3.43 17.34
CA CYS A 43 -9.01 4.25 18.04
C CYS A 43 -8.36 5.33 17.16
N HIS A 44 -8.26 5.11 15.87
CA HIS A 44 -7.59 6.01 14.93
C HIS A 44 -8.55 6.71 13.98
N VAL A 45 -8.25 7.94 13.63
CA VAL A 45 -8.79 8.57 12.42
C VAL A 45 -7.98 8.03 11.23
N VAL A 46 -8.58 7.13 10.49
CA VAL A 46 -7.93 6.40 9.38
C VAL A 46 -7.93 7.20 8.09
N SER A 47 -8.96 7.99 7.85
CA SER A 47 -9.07 8.81 6.63
C SER A 47 -9.45 10.25 6.95
N ARG A 48 -9.02 11.20 6.10
CA ARG A 48 -9.34 12.63 6.25
C ARG A 48 -10.84 12.96 6.21
N ARG A 49 -11.66 12.06 5.67
CA ARG A 49 -13.13 12.22 5.59
C ARG A 49 -13.87 11.57 6.75
N GLN A 50 -13.15 10.89 7.62
CA GLN A 50 -13.74 10.23 8.78
C GLN A 50 -14.00 11.26 9.88
N VAL A 51 -15.22 11.25 10.42
CA VAL A 51 -15.52 11.98 11.65
C VAL A 51 -14.79 11.27 12.79
N SER A 52 -14.04 12.03 13.57
CA SER A 52 -13.23 11.49 14.69
C SER A 52 -14.11 10.64 15.62
N PRO A 53 -13.69 9.43 16.00
CA PRO A 53 -14.37 8.68 17.05
C PRO A 53 -14.19 9.46 18.36
N GLN A 54 -15.26 10.13 18.79
CA GLN A 54 -15.22 11.12 19.88
C GLN A 54 -14.88 10.56 21.27
N ARG A 55 -14.82 9.26 21.43
CA ARG A 55 -14.64 8.64 22.77
C ARG A 55 -13.23 8.17 23.08
N PHE A 56 -12.36 8.03 22.08
CA PHE A 56 -11.04 7.42 22.26
C PHE A 56 -9.91 8.09 21.47
N ALA A 57 -10.05 9.37 21.17
CA ALA A 57 -9.09 10.14 20.37
C ALA A 57 -7.72 10.37 21.03
N VAL A 58 -7.19 9.34 21.71
CA VAL A 58 -5.83 9.35 22.27
C VAL A 58 -4.81 8.82 21.25
N ALA A 59 -5.29 8.11 20.23
CA ALA A 59 -4.43 7.56 19.19
C ALA A 59 -4.21 8.58 18.07
N PRO A 60 -2.98 8.73 17.54
CA PRO A 60 -2.69 9.64 16.44
C PRO A 60 -3.45 9.23 15.18
N SER A 61 -3.88 10.21 14.37
CA SER A 61 -4.47 9.91 13.06
C SER A 61 -3.43 9.30 12.13
N PHE A 62 -3.88 8.52 11.15
CA PHE A 62 -2.98 7.99 10.11
C PHE A 62 -2.29 9.09 9.30
N ASP A 63 -2.96 10.22 9.09
CA ASP A 63 -2.34 11.40 8.46
C ASP A 63 -1.20 11.96 9.33
N ALA A 64 -1.38 12.04 10.66
CA ALA A 64 -0.33 12.47 11.57
C ALA A 64 0.84 11.48 11.62
N ILE A 65 0.55 10.18 11.66
CA ILE A 65 1.57 9.13 11.61
C ILE A 65 2.38 9.24 10.32
N ALA A 66 1.71 9.31 9.17
CA ALA A 66 2.36 9.37 7.86
C ALA A 66 3.32 10.56 7.73
N ASN A 67 2.95 11.70 8.31
CA ASN A 67 3.69 12.96 8.18
C ASN A 67 4.65 13.24 9.34
N ALA A 68 4.77 12.35 10.31
CA ALA A 68 5.79 12.46 11.34
C ALA A 68 7.21 12.28 10.71
N PRO A 69 8.20 13.11 11.11
CA PRO A 69 9.53 13.11 10.47
C PRO A 69 10.25 11.76 10.51
N THR A 70 9.96 10.94 11.51
CA THR A 70 10.61 9.65 11.75
C THR A 70 9.86 8.47 11.14
N THR A 71 8.70 8.70 10.51
CA THR A 71 7.90 7.61 9.94
C THR A 71 8.54 7.06 8.67
N THR A 72 8.84 5.78 8.70
CA THR A 72 9.37 5.00 7.59
C THR A 72 8.60 3.68 7.46
N PRO A 73 8.57 3.05 6.27
CA PRO A 73 7.93 1.73 6.11
C PRO A 73 8.49 0.68 7.07
N SER A 74 9.81 0.61 7.24
CA SER A 74 10.45 -0.32 8.17
C SER A 74 10.14 -0.03 9.63
N GLY A 75 10.04 1.24 10.01
CA GLY A 75 9.62 1.64 11.35
C GLY A 75 8.18 1.23 11.65
N LEU A 76 7.27 1.42 10.69
CA LEU A 76 5.89 0.96 10.80
C LEU A 76 5.80 -0.56 10.87
N HIS A 77 6.60 -1.27 10.07
CA HIS A 77 6.67 -2.74 10.14
C HIS A 77 7.11 -3.21 11.53
N ALA A 78 8.20 -2.66 12.06
CA ALA A 78 8.68 -2.99 13.40
C ALA A 78 7.63 -2.68 14.47
N PHE A 79 6.95 -1.53 14.36
CA PHE A 79 5.91 -1.13 15.27
C PHE A 79 4.72 -2.10 15.24
N LEU A 80 4.19 -2.42 14.08
CA LEU A 80 3.03 -3.33 13.94
C LEU A 80 3.36 -4.79 14.31
N SER A 81 4.63 -5.17 14.28
CA SER A 81 5.11 -6.52 14.65
C SER A 81 5.42 -6.67 16.15
N THR A 82 5.36 -5.57 16.92
CA THR A 82 5.77 -5.56 18.33
C THR A 82 4.56 -5.26 19.21
N PRO A 83 4.36 -5.97 20.33
CA PRO A 83 3.30 -5.64 21.30
C PRO A 83 3.43 -4.22 21.84
N HIS A 84 2.30 -3.51 21.95
CA HIS A 84 2.24 -2.14 22.49
C HIS A 84 1.37 -2.08 23.72
N PRO A 85 1.77 -1.32 24.76
CA PRO A 85 0.98 -1.18 25.98
C PRO A 85 -0.40 -0.51 25.77
N THR A 86 -0.50 0.38 24.77
CA THR A 86 -1.68 1.23 24.56
C THR A 86 -2.50 0.88 23.32
N MET A 87 -1.97 0.07 22.43
CA MET A 87 -2.64 -0.41 21.23
C MET A 87 -2.89 -1.92 21.36
N PRO A 88 -4.12 -2.42 21.10
CA PRO A 88 -4.38 -3.85 21.13
C PRO A 88 -3.45 -4.61 20.20
N ASN A 89 -2.99 -5.79 20.64
CA ASN A 89 -2.19 -6.69 19.83
C ASN A 89 -3.06 -7.26 18.69
N LEU A 90 -3.12 -6.56 17.56
CA LEU A 90 -3.72 -7.08 16.35
C LEU A 90 -2.68 -7.98 15.67
N ILE A 91 -3.02 -9.26 15.52
CA ILE A 91 -2.20 -10.18 14.75
C ILE A 91 -2.55 -9.96 13.28
N LEU A 92 -1.73 -9.18 12.60
CA LEU A 92 -1.85 -8.94 11.17
C LEU A 92 -1.07 -10.01 10.40
N SER A 93 -1.64 -10.52 9.33
CA SER A 93 -0.86 -11.29 8.37
C SER A 93 0.23 -10.40 7.72
N PRO A 94 1.30 -11.00 7.18
CA PRO A 94 2.33 -10.21 6.49
C PRO A 94 1.79 -9.38 5.32
N GLU A 95 0.74 -9.83 4.66
CA GLU A 95 0.08 -9.13 3.57
C GLU A 95 -0.71 -7.93 4.09
N GLU A 96 -1.61 -8.13 5.05
CA GLU A 96 -2.36 -7.05 5.70
C GLU A 96 -1.44 -5.96 6.25
N GLN A 97 -0.31 -6.36 6.83
CA GLN A 97 0.68 -5.44 7.37
C GLN A 97 1.31 -4.59 6.27
N ARG A 98 1.72 -5.21 5.14
CA ARG A 98 2.25 -4.46 3.98
C ARG A 98 1.22 -3.50 3.42
N ASP A 99 -0.02 -3.93 3.27
CA ASP A 99 -1.10 -3.13 2.70
C ASP A 99 -1.42 -1.92 3.57
N VAL A 100 -1.53 -2.11 4.90
CA VAL A 100 -1.74 -1.00 5.85
C VAL A 100 -0.57 -0.03 5.83
N ILE A 101 0.67 -0.51 5.78
CA ILE A 101 1.85 0.34 5.66
C ILE A 101 1.81 1.12 4.34
N GLY A 102 1.49 0.46 3.22
CA GLY A 102 1.32 1.10 1.93
C GLY A 102 0.28 2.21 1.98
N TYR A 103 -0.85 1.98 2.64
CA TYR A 103 -1.88 3.00 2.82
C TYR A 103 -1.39 4.17 3.68
N ILE A 104 -0.77 3.92 4.83
CA ILE A 104 -0.24 5.00 5.69
C ILE A 104 0.77 5.84 4.90
N MET A 105 1.72 5.20 4.21
CA MET A 105 2.73 5.91 3.43
C MET A 105 2.13 6.72 2.27
N SER A 106 1.00 6.29 1.70
CA SER A 106 0.28 7.03 0.66
C SER A 106 -0.33 8.36 1.16
N LEU A 107 -0.48 8.52 2.47
CA LEU A 107 -0.96 9.75 3.10
C LEU A 107 0.16 10.78 3.33
N LYS A 108 1.41 10.40 3.09
CA LYS A 108 2.55 11.30 3.26
C LYS A 108 2.46 12.46 2.26
N ARG A 109 2.64 13.67 2.75
CA ARG A 109 2.70 14.87 1.91
C ARG A 109 4.11 15.00 1.37
N GLU A 110 4.23 15.31 0.09
CA GLU A 110 5.51 15.72 -0.47
C GLU A 110 5.89 17.06 0.17
N THR A 111 7.08 17.12 0.74
CA THR A 111 7.69 18.40 1.17
C THR A 111 8.07 19.15 -0.11
N GLN A 112 7.31 20.19 -0.44
CA GLN A 112 7.67 21.17 -1.46
C GLN A 112 8.82 22.04 -0.97
#